data_7eefb13eec8f44e49279bacf3b10a14c
#
_entry.id   7eefb13eec8f44e49279bacf3b10a14c
#
_cell.length_a   1.000
_cell.length_b   1.000
_cell.length_c   1.000
_cell.angle_alpha   90.00
_cell.angle_beta   90.00
_cell.angle_gamma   90.00
#
_symmetry.space_group_name_H-M   'P 1'
#
loop_
_entity.id
_entity.type
_entity.pdbx_description
1 polymer ?
#
loop_
_entity_poly.entity_id
_entity_poly.type
_entity_poly.pdbx_seq_one_letter_code
_entity_poly.pdbx_strand_id
1 'polypeptide(L)'
;DYEHIALGRGAIDFIDKMRGADIIAQRLARIVVGRRRRPAVAAPEREAPTVCGAISLWQRNPRIQWRGADVGLTLTEYKIISQLVANAGTPLTYRAIYDTMHYAGFMAGFGTDGYLVNVRSAMKRIRKKFLALDPAFVEIENFAAVGYAWRKPDGDGPSVVMPPVGVAEQVASGQD
;
A
#
# COMPACT_ATOMS: atom_id res chain seq x y z
N ASP A 1 -5.94 27.67 -1.01
CA ASP A 1 -4.52 27.61 -1.41
C ASP A 1 -4.08 26.14 -1.37
N TYR A 2 -3.80 25.56 -2.56
CA TYR A 2 -3.50 24.12 -2.71
C TYR A 2 -2.24 23.70 -1.97
N GLU A 3 -1.26 24.57 -1.81
CA GLU A 3 -0.01 24.33 -1.09
C GLU A 3 -0.29 24.03 0.40
N HIS A 4 -1.08 24.84 1.05
CA HIS A 4 -1.44 24.67 2.46
C HIS A 4 -2.21 23.38 2.71
N ILE A 5 -3.12 23.02 1.78
CA ILE A 5 -3.88 21.77 1.86
C ILE A 5 -2.98 20.54 1.69
N ALA A 6 -2.02 20.59 0.76
CA ALA A 6 -1.11 19.48 0.50
C ALA A 6 -0.16 19.24 1.68
N LEU A 7 0.44 20.30 2.23
CA LEU A 7 1.34 20.22 3.39
C LEU A 7 0.60 19.76 4.65
N GLY A 8 -0.61 20.25 4.89
CA GLY A 8 -1.47 19.80 6.00
C GLY A 8 -1.91 18.33 5.89
N ARG A 9 -1.81 17.72 4.72
CA ARG A 9 -2.08 16.29 4.45
C ARG A 9 -0.83 15.41 4.44
N GLY A 10 0.30 15.94 4.90
CA GLY A 10 1.55 15.18 5.02
C GLY A 10 2.42 15.18 3.76
N ALA A 11 2.18 16.07 2.79
CA ALA A 11 3.15 16.29 1.74
C ALA A 11 4.42 16.91 2.33
N ILE A 12 5.59 16.41 1.91
CA ILE A 12 6.90 16.90 2.38
C ILE A 12 7.22 18.27 1.77
N ASP A 13 6.76 18.49 0.55
CA ASP A 13 6.92 19.76 -0.17
C ASP A 13 5.83 19.89 -1.25
N PHE A 14 5.53 21.11 -1.65
CA PHE A 14 4.63 21.45 -2.75
C PHE A 14 5.39 22.27 -3.78
N ILE A 15 5.36 21.84 -5.03
CA ILE A 15 6.06 22.52 -6.11
C ILE A 15 5.08 22.84 -7.24
N ASP A 16 4.94 24.13 -7.54
CA ASP A 16 4.20 24.56 -8.71
C ASP A 16 4.98 24.16 -9.98
N LYS A 17 4.31 23.48 -10.90
CA LYS A 17 4.89 23.01 -12.17
C LYS A 17 5.40 24.15 -13.06
N MET A 18 4.94 25.38 -12.84
CA MET A 18 5.37 26.57 -13.57
C MET A 18 6.78 27.07 -13.16
N ARG A 19 7.37 26.55 -12.08
CA ARG A 19 8.65 27.03 -11.56
C ARG A 19 9.92 26.46 -12.22
N GLY A 20 9.79 25.73 -13.31
CA GLY A 20 10.93 25.20 -14.04
C GLY A 20 11.55 23.94 -13.46
N ALA A 21 12.11 23.10 -14.32
CA ALA A 21 12.66 21.78 -13.98
C ALA A 21 13.83 21.85 -13.00
N ASP A 22 14.66 22.90 -13.05
CA ASP A 22 15.85 23.05 -12.22
C ASP A 22 15.52 23.24 -10.74
N ILE A 23 14.46 23.99 -10.43
CA ILE A 23 14.01 24.19 -9.05
C ILE A 23 13.42 22.90 -8.50
N ILE A 24 12.71 22.14 -9.32
CA ILE A 24 12.17 20.81 -8.94
C ILE A 24 13.34 19.87 -8.63
N ALA A 25 14.34 19.81 -9.47
CA ALA A 25 15.53 18.96 -9.28
C ALA A 25 16.31 19.34 -8.00
N GLN A 26 16.52 20.63 -7.72
CA GLN A 26 17.19 21.09 -6.50
C GLN A 26 16.43 20.71 -5.22
N ARG A 27 15.10 20.88 -5.20
CA ARG A 27 14.27 20.52 -4.04
C ARG A 27 14.25 19.01 -3.81
N LEU A 28 14.10 18.22 -4.87
CA LEU A 28 14.21 16.75 -4.79
C LEU A 28 15.58 16.31 -4.27
N ALA A 29 16.67 16.92 -4.76
CA ALA A 29 18.01 16.62 -4.27
C ALA A 29 18.16 16.88 -2.78
N ARG A 30 17.63 17.99 -2.24
CA ARG A 30 17.62 18.30 -0.80
C ARG A 30 16.85 17.28 0.02
N ILE A 31 15.69 16.82 -0.45
CA ILE A 31 14.88 15.80 0.21
C ILE A 31 15.64 14.46 0.25
N VAL A 32 16.28 14.07 -0.85
CA VAL A 32 17.04 12.82 -0.96
C VAL A 32 18.30 12.87 -0.08
N VAL A 33 19.04 13.98 -0.09
CA VAL A 33 20.25 14.17 0.74
C VAL A 33 19.89 14.24 2.23
N GLY A 34 18.80 14.90 2.59
CA GLY A 34 18.28 14.94 3.96
C GLY A 34 17.93 13.55 4.51
N ARG A 35 17.42 12.66 3.67
CA ARG A 35 17.17 11.25 4.05
C ARG A 35 18.45 10.46 4.29
N ARG A 36 19.54 10.77 3.61
CA ARG A 36 20.86 10.09 3.79
C ARG A 36 21.59 10.53 5.06
N ARG A 37 21.25 11.68 5.66
CA ARG A 37 21.86 12.22 6.88
C ARG A 37 21.15 11.85 8.18
N ARG A 38 20.13 11.00 8.15
CA ARG A 38 19.64 10.43 9.41
C ARG A 38 20.76 9.57 9.99
N PRO A 39 21.23 9.87 11.24
CA PRO A 39 22.18 8.98 11.89
C PRO A 39 21.58 7.58 11.90
N ALA A 40 22.43 6.58 11.76
CA ALA A 40 22.04 5.18 11.86
C ALA A 40 21.39 4.96 13.24
N VAL A 41 20.10 5.24 13.34
CA VAL A 41 19.27 4.76 14.41
C VAL A 41 19.26 3.25 14.26
N ALA A 42 19.51 2.54 15.35
CA ALA A 42 19.56 1.09 15.50
C ALA A 42 18.89 0.33 14.36
N ALA A 43 19.54 -0.73 13.89
CA ALA A 43 19.09 -1.52 12.74
C ALA A 43 17.56 -1.58 12.71
N PRO A 44 16.88 -1.15 11.63
CA PRO A 44 15.43 -1.08 11.64
C PRO A 44 14.91 -2.45 12.01
N GLU A 45 14.19 -2.54 13.12
CA GLU A 45 13.39 -3.72 13.42
C GLU A 45 12.73 -4.11 12.10
N ARG A 46 13.07 -5.29 11.61
CA ARG A 46 12.56 -5.77 10.32
C ARG A 46 11.06 -5.86 10.48
N GLU A 47 10.36 -4.91 9.89
CA GLU A 47 8.90 -4.93 9.87
C GLU A 47 8.46 -6.29 9.32
N ALA A 48 7.75 -7.06 10.14
CA ALA A 48 7.14 -8.30 9.69
C ALA A 48 6.02 -7.95 8.69
N PRO A 49 5.94 -8.61 7.54
CA PRO A 49 4.85 -8.39 6.60
C PRO A 49 3.54 -8.94 7.16
N THR A 50 2.44 -8.29 6.83
CA THR A 50 1.12 -8.94 6.91
C THR A 50 1.03 -9.95 5.77
N VAL A 51 0.78 -11.22 6.09
CA VAL A 51 0.69 -12.31 5.12
C VAL A 51 -0.75 -12.79 5.01
N CYS A 52 -1.23 -12.98 3.78
CA CYS A 52 -2.55 -13.53 3.48
C CYS A 52 -2.43 -14.47 2.28
N GLY A 53 -2.33 -15.77 2.52
CA GLY A 53 -2.02 -16.75 1.47
C GLY A 53 -0.65 -16.47 0.84
N ALA A 54 -0.61 -16.27 -0.47
CA ALA A 54 0.64 -16.04 -1.21
C ALA A 54 1.07 -14.55 -1.29
N ILE A 55 0.29 -13.63 -0.71
CA ILE A 55 0.60 -12.20 -0.71
C ILE A 55 1.23 -11.76 0.61
N SER A 56 2.26 -10.91 0.54
CA SER A 56 2.92 -10.28 1.68
C SER A 56 2.93 -8.77 1.52
N LEU A 57 2.52 -8.05 2.57
CA LEU A 57 2.37 -6.58 2.58
C LEU A 57 3.22 -5.96 3.68
N TRP A 58 3.98 -4.92 3.35
CA TRP A 58 4.73 -4.08 4.29
C TRP A 58 4.09 -2.70 4.37
N GLN A 59 3.85 -2.18 5.58
CA GLN A 59 3.15 -0.91 5.80
C GLN A 59 4.09 0.29 5.91
N ARG A 60 5.21 0.16 6.63
CA ARG A 60 6.17 1.27 6.81
C ARG A 60 6.86 1.68 5.51
N ASN A 61 7.17 0.69 4.68
CA ASN A 61 7.65 0.91 3.32
C ASN A 61 6.66 0.22 2.37
N PRO A 62 5.62 0.92 1.91
CA PRO A 62 4.52 0.34 1.16
C PRO A 62 5.01 -0.51 -0.02
N ARG A 63 4.95 -1.82 0.13
CA ARG A 63 5.41 -2.81 -0.83
C ARG A 63 4.56 -4.06 -0.74
N ILE A 64 4.33 -4.69 -1.87
CA ILE A 64 3.59 -5.96 -1.96
C ILE A 64 4.43 -6.96 -2.73
N GLN A 65 4.53 -8.16 -2.18
CA GLN A 65 5.09 -9.31 -2.87
C GLN A 65 4.00 -10.37 -3.10
N TRP A 66 4.04 -10.97 -4.24
CA TRP A 66 3.25 -12.14 -4.63
C TRP A 66 4.19 -13.33 -4.80
N ARG A 67 4.01 -14.38 -3.99
CA ARG A 67 4.90 -15.56 -3.98
C ARG A 67 6.40 -15.19 -3.87
N GLY A 68 6.70 -14.14 -3.08
CA GLY A 68 8.06 -13.63 -2.88
C GLY A 68 8.57 -12.65 -3.93
N ALA A 69 7.88 -12.45 -5.07
CA ALA A 69 8.26 -11.50 -6.11
C ALA A 69 7.55 -10.15 -5.91
N ASP A 70 8.28 -9.03 -6.08
CA ASP A 70 7.73 -7.69 -5.98
C ASP A 70 6.76 -7.40 -7.13
N VAL A 71 5.54 -6.95 -6.80
CA VAL A 71 4.49 -6.67 -7.81
C VAL A 71 4.68 -5.31 -8.48
N GLY A 72 5.47 -4.40 -7.89
CA GLY A 72 5.74 -3.07 -8.43
C GLY A 72 4.49 -2.17 -8.45
N LEU A 73 3.69 -2.18 -7.38
CA LEU A 73 2.50 -1.35 -7.27
C LEU A 73 2.86 0.11 -6.95
N THR A 74 2.07 1.04 -7.50
CA THR A 74 2.07 2.43 -7.05
C THR A 74 1.44 2.53 -5.65
N LEU A 75 1.65 3.66 -4.94
CA LEU A 75 1.07 3.85 -3.61
C LEU A 75 -0.46 3.74 -3.60
N THR A 76 -1.14 4.25 -4.63
CA THR A 76 -2.60 4.13 -4.76
C THR A 76 -3.04 2.68 -4.97
N GLU A 77 -2.35 1.96 -5.84
CA GLU A 77 -2.60 0.52 -6.08
C GLU A 77 -2.33 -0.31 -4.82
N TYR A 78 -1.25 0.01 -4.09
CA TYR A 78 -0.95 -0.58 -2.78
C TYR A 78 -2.11 -0.38 -1.79
N LYS A 79 -2.62 0.84 -1.66
CA LYS A 79 -3.76 1.14 -0.76
C LYS A 79 -5.00 0.32 -1.12
N ILE A 80 -5.32 0.20 -2.40
CA ILE A 80 -6.46 -0.60 -2.87
C ILE A 80 -6.27 -2.07 -2.47
N ILE A 81 -5.11 -2.66 -2.80
CA ILE A 81 -4.85 -4.08 -2.48
C ILE A 81 -4.81 -4.31 -0.98
N SER A 82 -4.21 -3.40 -0.21
CA SER A 82 -4.18 -3.51 1.26
C SER A 82 -5.58 -3.55 1.86
N GLN A 83 -6.51 -2.74 1.35
CA GLN A 83 -7.91 -2.77 1.80
C GLN A 83 -8.63 -4.05 1.36
N LEU A 84 -8.43 -4.52 0.14
CA LEU A 84 -9.02 -5.76 -0.34
C LEU A 84 -8.55 -6.95 0.49
N VAL A 85 -7.24 -7.03 0.78
CA VAL A 85 -6.65 -8.10 1.59
C VAL A 85 -7.11 -8.04 3.05
N ALA A 86 -7.19 -6.84 3.63
CA ALA A 86 -7.71 -6.67 4.99
C ALA A 86 -9.18 -7.12 5.14
N ASN A 87 -9.94 -7.10 4.05
CA ASN A 87 -11.34 -7.53 4.00
C ASN A 87 -11.52 -8.80 3.12
N ALA A 88 -10.50 -9.69 3.11
CA ALA A 88 -10.54 -10.88 2.28
C ALA A 88 -11.83 -11.69 2.47
N GLY A 89 -12.46 -12.08 1.35
CA GLY A 89 -13.75 -12.76 1.33
C GLY A 89 -14.96 -11.82 1.36
N THR A 90 -14.78 -10.51 1.61
CA THR A 90 -15.86 -9.53 1.62
C THR A 90 -15.71 -8.53 0.48
N PRO A 91 -16.71 -8.36 -0.39
CA PRO A 91 -16.64 -7.40 -1.47
C PRO A 91 -16.59 -5.95 -0.98
N LEU A 92 -15.61 -5.18 -1.42
CA LEU A 92 -15.60 -3.72 -1.29
C LEU A 92 -16.37 -3.10 -2.45
N THR A 93 -17.22 -2.12 -2.14
CA THR A 93 -18.00 -1.43 -3.17
C THR A 93 -17.09 -0.59 -4.09
N TYR A 94 -17.55 -0.36 -5.32
CA TYR A 94 -16.83 0.57 -6.24
C TYR A 94 -16.57 1.92 -5.58
N ARG A 95 -17.53 2.42 -4.78
CA ARG A 95 -17.38 3.69 -4.09
C ARG A 95 -16.28 3.65 -3.03
N ALA A 96 -16.23 2.61 -2.20
CA ALA A 96 -15.19 2.44 -1.18
C ALA A 96 -13.79 2.37 -1.79
N ILE A 97 -13.63 1.64 -2.92
CA ILE A 97 -12.38 1.56 -3.65
C ILE A 97 -12.00 2.93 -4.22
N TYR A 98 -12.98 3.67 -4.77
CA TYR A 98 -12.73 5.00 -5.31
C TYR A 98 -12.29 6.00 -4.24
N ASP A 99 -12.91 5.96 -3.07
CA ASP A 99 -12.55 6.81 -1.93
C ASP A 99 -11.13 6.49 -1.41
N THR A 100 -10.68 5.23 -1.56
CA THR A 100 -9.29 4.84 -1.28
C THR A 100 -8.30 5.45 -2.28
N MET A 101 -8.71 5.62 -3.55
CA MET A 101 -7.87 6.22 -4.60
C MET A 101 -7.70 7.72 -4.41
N HIS A 102 -8.71 8.37 -3.84
CA HIS A 102 -8.79 9.82 -3.70
C HIS A 102 -8.99 10.20 -2.23
N TYR A 103 -10.02 10.93 -1.92
CA TYR A 103 -10.50 11.22 -0.56
C TYR A 103 -12.03 11.04 -0.52
N ALA A 104 -12.56 10.75 0.64
CA ALA A 104 -13.97 10.50 0.81
C ALA A 104 -14.81 11.69 0.29
N GLY A 105 -15.80 11.38 -0.54
CA GLY A 105 -16.66 12.39 -1.15
C GLY A 105 -16.11 13.06 -2.42
N PHE A 106 -14.87 12.73 -2.86
CA PHE A 106 -14.37 13.24 -4.13
C PHE A 106 -15.22 12.74 -5.31
N MET A 107 -15.60 13.66 -6.19
CA MET A 107 -16.30 13.36 -7.42
C MET A 107 -15.46 13.88 -8.60
N ALA A 108 -14.87 12.97 -9.37
CA ALA A 108 -14.21 13.29 -10.62
C ALA A 108 -14.98 12.68 -11.77
N GLY A 109 -15.25 13.47 -12.76
CA GLY A 109 -15.88 13.04 -14.00
C GLY A 109 -17.33 13.48 -14.15
N PHE A 110 -17.81 13.48 -15.37
CA PHE A 110 -19.19 13.83 -15.71
C PHE A 110 -20.11 12.65 -15.39
N GLY A 111 -21.05 12.85 -14.48
CA GLY A 111 -22.13 11.93 -14.16
C GLY A 111 -21.88 11.02 -12.96
N THR A 112 -22.95 10.33 -12.55
CA THR A 112 -23.00 9.44 -11.38
C THR A 112 -22.08 8.21 -11.49
N ASP A 113 -21.66 7.82 -12.69
CA ASP A 113 -20.90 6.58 -12.97
C ASP A 113 -19.42 6.81 -13.29
N GLY A 114 -18.93 8.06 -13.27
CA GLY A 114 -17.54 8.38 -13.62
C GLY A 114 -16.51 7.64 -12.74
N TYR A 115 -16.84 7.43 -11.47
CA TYR A 115 -15.98 6.68 -10.55
C TYR A 115 -15.86 5.18 -10.89
N LEU A 116 -16.91 4.58 -11.46
CA LEU A 116 -16.90 3.15 -11.87
C LEU A 116 -15.82 2.88 -12.92
N VAL A 117 -15.71 3.76 -13.92
CA VAL A 117 -14.72 3.65 -14.99
C VAL A 117 -13.30 3.75 -14.41
N ASN A 118 -13.08 4.68 -13.48
CA ASN A 118 -11.79 4.87 -12.83
C ASN A 118 -11.38 3.65 -12.01
N VAL A 119 -12.30 3.09 -11.21
CA VAL A 119 -12.04 1.88 -10.43
C VAL A 119 -11.75 0.68 -11.34
N ARG A 120 -12.57 0.45 -12.36
CA ARG A 120 -12.35 -0.66 -13.33
C ARG A 120 -10.99 -0.54 -14.01
N SER A 121 -10.59 0.67 -14.40
CA SER A 121 -9.30 0.93 -15.03
C SER A 121 -8.14 0.68 -14.07
N ALA A 122 -8.26 1.08 -12.80
CA ALA A 122 -7.27 0.79 -11.76
C ALA A 122 -7.14 -0.72 -11.53
N MET A 123 -8.27 -1.42 -11.37
CA MET A 123 -8.28 -2.87 -11.15
C MET A 123 -7.70 -3.65 -12.35
N LYS A 124 -7.95 -3.19 -13.59
CA LYS A 124 -7.32 -3.77 -14.79
C LYS A 124 -5.80 -3.63 -14.77
N ARG A 125 -5.27 -2.44 -14.39
CA ARG A 125 -3.82 -2.22 -14.26
C ARG A 125 -3.20 -3.09 -13.17
N ILE A 126 -3.84 -3.16 -12.00
CA ILE A 126 -3.39 -4.00 -10.88
C ILE A 126 -3.33 -5.47 -11.31
N ARG A 127 -4.42 -6.02 -11.85
CA ARG A 127 -4.45 -7.41 -12.32
C ARG A 127 -3.35 -7.70 -13.35
N LYS A 128 -3.10 -6.78 -14.29
CA LYS A 128 -2.03 -6.94 -15.28
C LYS A 128 -0.66 -7.13 -14.63
N LYS A 129 -0.38 -6.42 -13.51
CA LYS A 129 0.88 -6.53 -12.78
C LYS A 129 1.03 -7.89 -12.08
N PHE A 130 -0.03 -8.37 -11.45
CA PHE A 130 -0.03 -9.71 -10.86
C PHE A 130 0.07 -10.82 -11.92
N LEU A 131 -0.67 -10.72 -13.01
CA LEU A 131 -0.63 -11.67 -14.12
C LEU A 131 0.73 -11.72 -14.83
N ALA A 132 1.50 -10.64 -14.80
CA ALA A 132 2.87 -10.61 -15.31
C ALA A 132 3.84 -11.48 -14.48
N LEU A 133 3.55 -11.66 -13.19
CA LEU A 133 4.31 -12.54 -12.29
C LEU A 133 3.75 -13.96 -12.23
N ASP A 134 2.45 -14.07 -12.28
CA ASP A 134 1.73 -15.34 -12.16
C ASP A 134 0.54 -15.37 -13.13
N PRO A 135 0.67 -16.05 -14.28
CA PRO A 135 -0.42 -16.19 -15.26
C PRO A 135 -1.68 -16.85 -14.70
N ALA A 136 -1.56 -17.62 -13.60
CA ALA A 136 -2.69 -18.28 -12.94
C ALA A 136 -3.35 -17.40 -11.85
N PHE A 137 -2.97 -16.12 -11.73
CA PHE A 137 -3.51 -15.22 -10.73
C PHE A 137 -5.02 -14.99 -10.87
N VAL A 138 -5.79 -15.34 -9.84
CA VAL A 138 -7.26 -15.22 -9.81
C VAL A 138 -7.81 -14.62 -8.49
N GLU A 139 -6.92 -14.12 -7.62
CA GLU A 139 -7.28 -13.71 -6.26
C GLU A 139 -8.17 -12.46 -6.17
N ILE A 140 -8.22 -11.65 -7.22
CA ILE A 140 -9.12 -10.49 -7.28
C ILE A 140 -10.41 -10.91 -7.97
N GLU A 141 -11.48 -11.06 -7.22
CA GLU A 141 -12.80 -11.40 -7.74
C GLU A 141 -13.60 -10.14 -8.07
N ASN A 142 -14.44 -10.22 -9.11
CA ASN A 142 -15.35 -9.14 -9.49
C ASN A 142 -16.78 -9.54 -9.15
N PHE A 143 -17.41 -8.76 -8.30
CA PHE A 143 -18.83 -8.89 -7.98
C PHE A 143 -19.61 -7.86 -8.79
N ALA A 144 -20.35 -8.33 -9.80
CA ALA A 144 -21.09 -7.47 -10.71
C ALA A 144 -22.01 -6.50 -9.92
N ALA A 145 -22.04 -5.23 -10.33
CA ALA A 145 -22.76 -4.14 -9.70
C ALA A 145 -22.36 -3.80 -8.24
N VAL A 146 -21.54 -4.59 -7.57
CA VAL A 146 -21.10 -4.37 -6.18
C VAL A 146 -19.68 -3.78 -6.14
N GLY A 147 -18.68 -4.51 -6.66
CA GLY A 147 -17.29 -4.11 -6.58
C GLY A 147 -16.32 -5.27 -6.73
N TYR A 148 -15.28 -5.29 -5.90
CA TYR A 148 -14.23 -6.29 -5.94
C TYR A 148 -13.93 -6.85 -4.56
N ALA A 149 -13.50 -8.12 -4.50
CA ALA A 149 -12.99 -8.75 -3.30
C ALA A 149 -11.62 -9.40 -3.56
N TRP A 150 -10.84 -9.52 -2.50
CA TRP A 150 -9.73 -10.46 -2.47
C TRP A 150 -10.28 -11.84 -2.07
N ARG A 151 -9.93 -12.88 -2.81
CA ARG A 151 -10.35 -14.25 -2.49
C ARG A 151 -9.83 -14.61 -1.10
N LYS A 152 -10.72 -15.13 -0.26
CA LYS A 152 -10.30 -15.65 1.05
C LYS A 152 -9.41 -16.88 0.82
N PRO A 153 -8.18 -16.93 1.41
CA PRO A 153 -7.38 -18.13 1.34
C PRO A 153 -8.14 -19.32 1.93
N ASP A 154 -7.99 -20.50 1.35
CA ASP A 154 -8.48 -21.74 1.92
C ASP A 154 -7.66 -22.03 3.19
N GLY A 155 -8.18 -21.62 4.34
CA GLY A 155 -7.49 -21.69 5.63
C GLY A 155 -7.58 -20.35 6.36
N ASP A 156 -7.73 -20.40 7.66
CA ASP A 156 -7.98 -19.32 8.60
C ASP A 156 -7.36 -17.97 8.22
N GLY A 157 -8.10 -16.88 8.43
CA GLY A 157 -7.84 -15.49 8.00
C GLY A 157 -6.40 -14.94 8.06
N PRO A 158 -6.17 -13.64 7.85
CA PRO A 158 -4.83 -13.07 7.78
C PRO A 158 -4.04 -13.36 9.06
N SER A 159 -3.06 -14.27 8.97
CA SER A 159 -2.14 -14.53 10.08
C SER A 159 -1.18 -13.35 10.18
N VAL A 160 -1.36 -12.54 11.22
CA VAL A 160 -0.32 -11.60 11.65
C VAL A 160 0.76 -12.47 12.28
N VAL A 161 1.84 -12.72 11.58
CA VAL A 161 3.04 -13.33 12.16
C VAL A 161 3.67 -12.28 13.07
N MET A 162 3.36 -12.36 14.37
CA MET A 162 4.12 -11.60 15.36
C MET A 162 5.54 -12.19 15.43
N PRO A 163 6.60 -11.36 15.47
CA PRO A 163 7.95 -11.86 15.69
C PRO A 163 8.00 -12.55 17.04
N PRO A 164 8.80 -13.63 17.20
CA PRO A 164 8.93 -14.31 18.47
C PRO A 164 9.42 -13.31 19.52
N VAL A 165 8.64 -13.18 20.59
CA VAL A 165 9.05 -12.46 21.79
C VAL A 165 10.31 -13.13 22.31
N GLY A 166 11.44 -12.39 22.30
CA GLY A 166 12.71 -12.89 22.81
C GLY A 166 12.55 -13.38 24.24
N VAL A 167 12.80 -14.66 24.45
CA VAL A 167 12.92 -15.25 25.77
C VAL A 167 14.14 -14.59 26.42
N ALA A 168 13.90 -13.71 27.39
CA ALA A 168 14.94 -13.20 28.25
C ALA A 168 15.53 -14.39 29.03
N GLU A 169 16.74 -14.78 28.67
CA GLU A 169 17.54 -15.73 29.36
C GLU A 169 17.90 -15.17 30.75
N GLN A 170 17.22 -15.62 31.77
CA GLN A 170 17.60 -15.36 33.17
C GLN A 170 18.91 -16.08 33.45
N VAL A 171 20.01 -15.37 33.41
CA VAL A 171 21.26 -15.82 34.01
C VAL A 171 21.07 -15.77 35.51
N ALA A 172 20.81 -16.94 36.09
CA ALA A 172 20.87 -17.15 37.52
C ALA A 172 22.33 -17.05 37.96
N SER A 173 22.64 -16.00 38.71
CA SER A 173 23.86 -15.92 39.52
C SER A 173 23.71 -16.89 40.67
N GLY A 174 24.44 -18.04 40.61
CA GLY A 174 24.73 -18.88 41.76
C GLY A 174 25.94 -18.28 42.47
N GLN A 175 25.72 -17.92 43.71
CA GLN A 175 26.77 -17.66 44.69
C GLN A 175 27.22 -19.00 45.28
N ASP A 176 28.51 -19.14 45.38
CA ASP A 176 29.23 -19.62 46.58
C ASP A 176 30.58 -18.93 46.67
#